data_2501f84d269c00c0b8fd9e8a4acfa688
#
_entry.id   2501f84d269c00c0b8fd9e8a4acfa688
#
_cell.length_a   1.000
_cell.length_b   1.000
_cell.length_c   1.000
_cell.angle_alpha   90.00
_cell.angle_beta   90.00
_cell.angle_gamma   90.00
#
_symmetry.space_group_name_H-M   'P 1'
#
loop_
_entity.id
_entity.type
_entity.pdbx_description
1 polymer ?
#
loop_
_entity_poly.entity_id
_entity_poly.type
_entity_poly.pdbx_seq_one_letter_code
_entity_poly.pdbx_strand_id
1 'polypeptide(L)'
;MLRRKLILLIIIIMSALRLTGQEETSELTRISLVYPVYSQYLHNGLLINPAYAGTREALSFFASGRMQWAGIDGAPVSQTLSLHTLLKNNHVGLGFSGQFFKYGFSRTTSVYADYAYHIMLGKSRLSMGLRTGFDMSNTDYSGIVLINPNDPVFISNDKPYFLPNVGTGIYFSSNKFFIGAAVPAFLSYLKSSSGEISFDTFTSFDVLLTAGALISFSPAFRIKPSVFVDYPFQESGDVRFDMNCNFILFDFLWLGASWRIYEEVAVGILQIQLTPQIMFGYSYDYPAGKMSTYSKGSHEIIFRYEFGYKVSATNPRYF
;
A
#
# COMPACT_ATOMS: atom_id res chain seq x y z
N MET A 1 4.43 -15.89 37.40
CA MET A 1 2.99 -16.14 37.30
C MET A 1 2.28 -15.23 36.28
N LEU A 2 2.56 -13.95 36.26
CA LEU A 2 1.88 -12.97 35.36
C LEU A 2 2.09 -13.28 33.84
N ARG A 3 3.31 -13.64 33.41
CA ARG A 3 3.60 -14.00 32.02
C ARG A 3 2.81 -15.21 31.51
N ARG A 4 2.62 -16.24 32.32
CA ARG A 4 1.81 -17.42 31.94
C ARG A 4 0.33 -17.08 31.81
N LYS A 5 -0.20 -16.21 32.66
CA LYS A 5 -1.59 -15.74 32.58
C LYS A 5 -1.84 -14.86 31.34
N LEU A 6 -0.85 -14.04 30.96
CA LEU A 6 -0.93 -13.20 29.74
C LEU A 6 -0.93 -14.05 28.45
N ILE A 7 -0.06 -15.07 28.39
CA ILE A 7 0.01 -16.01 27.25
C ILE A 7 -1.29 -16.82 27.16
N LEU A 8 -1.84 -17.28 28.28
CA LEU A 8 -3.13 -17.97 28.30
C LEU A 8 -4.28 -17.06 27.86
N LEU A 9 -4.29 -15.80 28.25
CA LEU A 9 -5.28 -14.83 27.82
C LEU A 9 -5.22 -14.57 26.30
N ILE A 10 -4.00 -14.46 25.74
CA ILE A 10 -3.79 -14.30 24.30
C ILE A 10 -4.27 -15.54 23.54
N ILE A 11 -3.97 -16.74 24.04
CA ILE A 11 -4.41 -18.00 23.42
C ILE A 11 -5.93 -18.13 23.49
N ILE A 12 -6.57 -17.73 24.61
CA ILE A 12 -8.04 -17.74 24.75
C ILE A 12 -8.70 -16.72 23.82
N ILE A 13 -8.13 -15.53 23.66
CA ILE A 13 -8.61 -14.52 22.72
C ILE A 13 -8.46 -15.03 21.26
N MET A 14 -7.33 -15.66 20.93
CA MET A 14 -7.12 -16.24 19.59
C MET A 14 -8.01 -17.46 19.32
N SER A 15 -8.36 -18.26 20.35
CA SER A 15 -9.28 -19.40 20.16
C SER A 15 -10.74 -18.96 20.09
N ALA A 16 -11.14 -17.89 20.78
CA ALA A 16 -12.48 -17.34 20.71
C ALA A 16 -12.80 -16.72 19.33
N LEU A 17 -11.77 -16.27 18.60
CA LEU A 17 -11.90 -15.76 17.23
C LEU A 17 -12.09 -16.87 16.17
N ARG A 18 -11.98 -18.14 16.52
CA ARG A 18 -12.15 -19.29 15.60
C ARG A 18 -13.52 -19.99 15.65
N LEU A 19 -14.45 -19.47 16.42
CA LEU A 19 -15.79 -20.06 16.60
C LEU A 19 -16.87 -19.32 15.82
N THR A 20 -16.66 -19.13 14.49
CA THR A 20 -17.78 -18.83 13.60
C THR A 20 -17.95 -20.02 12.66
N GLY A 21 -19.08 -20.72 12.84
CA GLY A 21 -19.44 -21.90 12.04
C GLY A 21 -19.56 -21.54 10.57
N GLN A 22 -19.26 -22.50 9.72
CA GLN A 22 -19.56 -22.48 8.28
C GLN A 22 -21.08 -22.38 8.13
N GLU A 23 -21.61 -21.21 7.84
CA GLU A 23 -22.89 -21.07 7.18
C GLU A 23 -22.65 -21.25 5.67
N GLU A 24 -23.30 -22.27 5.10
CA GLU A 24 -23.42 -22.42 3.64
C GLU A 24 -24.19 -21.21 3.09
N THR A 25 -23.46 -20.19 2.67
CA THR A 25 -24.04 -19.09 1.89
C THR A 25 -23.68 -19.31 0.42
N SER A 26 -24.39 -20.18 -0.24
CA SER A 26 -24.18 -20.57 -1.63
C SER A 26 -24.51 -19.49 -2.69
N GLU A 27 -24.91 -18.28 -2.30
CA GLU A 27 -25.31 -17.21 -3.22
C GLU A 27 -24.54 -15.88 -3.06
N LEU A 28 -23.65 -15.76 -2.07
CA LEU A 28 -22.93 -14.53 -1.80
C LEU A 28 -21.45 -14.66 -2.21
N THR A 29 -21.01 -13.80 -3.11
CA THR A 29 -19.61 -13.75 -3.52
C THR A 29 -18.92 -12.54 -2.85
N ARG A 30 -17.78 -12.78 -2.20
CA ARG A 30 -16.99 -11.68 -1.61
C ARG A 30 -16.41 -10.79 -2.71
N ILE A 31 -16.58 -9.49 -2.55
CA ILE A 31 -15.91 -8.52 -3.42
C ILE A 31 -14.47 -8.42 -2.96
N SER A 32 -13.56 -9.03 -3.73
CA SER A 32 -12.13 -8.88 -3.51
C SER A 32 -11.66 -7.61 -4.20
N LEU A 33 -11.28 -6.60 -3.41
CA LEU A 33 -10.61 -5.42 -3.94
C LEU A 33 -9.13 -5.78 -4.14
N VAL A 34 -8.70 -5.80 -5.39
CA VAL A 34 -7.29 -5.99 -5.71
C VAL A 34 -6.58 -4.65 -5.58
N TYR A 35 -5.67 -4.55 -4.63
CA TYR A 35 -4.84 -3.37 -4.44
C TYR A 35 -3.58 -3.44 -5.29
N PRO A 36 -3.15 -2.32 -5.89
CA PRO A 36 -1.94 -2.32 -6.70
C PRO A 36 -0.69 -2.60 -5.87
N VAL A 37 0.22 -3.36 -6.43
CA VAL A 37 1.55 -3.57 -5.87
C VAL A 37 2.43 -2.38 -6.23
N TYR A 38 3.15 -1.83 -5.26
CA TYR A 38 4.07 -0.70 -5.45
C TYR A 38 5.52 -1.15 -5.27
N SER A 39 6.37 -0.86 -6.25
CA SER A 39 7.81 -1.14 -6.13
C SER A 39 8.53 -0.06 -5.33
N GLN A 40 7.99 1.16 -5.33
CA GLN A 40 8.57 2.32 -4.66
C GLN A 40 7.76 2.77 -3.43
N TYR A 41 7.16 1.80 -2.69
CA TYR A 41 6.32 2.05 -1.51
C TYR A 41 7.01 2.90 -0.42
N LEU A 42 8.34 2.84 -0.32
CA LEU A 42 9.13 3.61 0.64
C LEU A 42 9.06 5.12 0.44
N HIS A 43 8.62 5.57 -0.74
CA HIS A 43 8.51 7.01 -1.08
C HIS A 43 7.10 7.56 -0.94
N ASN A 44 6.11 6.68 -0.80
CA ASN A 44 4.74 7.04 -0.49
C ASN A 44 4.16 6.15 0.61
N GLY A 45 4.70 6.27 1.81
CA GLY A 45 4.23 5.54 2.98
C GLY A 45 2.77 5.81 3.32
N LEU A 46 2.20 6.93 2.85
CA LEU A 46 0.79 7.27 3.06
C LEU A 46 -0.15 6.21 2.47
N LEU A 47 0.18 5.63 1.32
CA LEU A 47 -0.67 4.60 0.70
C LEU A 47 -0.81 3.34 1.56
N ILE A 48 0.26 3.02 2.29
CA ILE A 48 0.38 1.82 3.10
C ILE A 48 -0.14 2.06 4.51
N ASN A 49 0.20 3.23 5.10
CA ASN A 49 -0.03 3.48 6.52
C ASN A 49 -0.53 4.92 6.75
N PRO A 50 -1.75 5.11 7.24
CA PRO A 50 -2.30 6.45 7.52
C PRO A 50 -1.49 7.22 8.56
N ALA A 51 -0.78 6.54 9.48
CA ALA A 51 0.09 7.18 10.46
C ALA A 51 1.31 7.89 9.83
N TYR A 52 1.56 7.65 8.53
CA TYR A 52 2.62 8.34 7.79
C TYR A 52 2.26 9.79 7.43
N ALA A 53 0.98 10.20 7.50
CA ALA A 53 0.56 11.54 7.17
C ALA A 53 1.33 12.58 8.01
N GLY A 54 1.96 13.58 7.36
CA GLY A 54 2.72 14.64 8.02
C GLY A 54 4.14 14.27 8.48
N THR A 55 4.63 13.04 8.26
CA THR A 55 5.97 12.63 8.69
C THR A 55 7.10 13.43 8.04
N ARG A 56 6.89 13.98 6.85
CA ARG A 56 7.92 14.72 6.09
C ARG A 56 8.07 16.19 6.49
N GLU A 57 7.27 16.67 7.43
CA GLU A 57 7.34 18.05 7.98
C GLU A 57 7.20 19.17 6.92
N ALA A 58 6.80 18.81 5.71
CA ALA A 58 6.50 19.69 4.59
C ALA A 58 5.17 19.28 3.95
N LEU A 59 4.57 20.18 3.18
CA LEU A 59 3.49 19.78 2.29
C LEU A 59 4.12 18.95 1.17
N SER A 60 3.91 17.64 1.22
CA SER A 60 4.48 16.67 0.28
C SER A 60 3.42 16.22 -0.70
N PHE A 61 3.70 16.37 -1.98
CA PHE A 61 2.93 15.86 -3.10
C PHE A 61 3.67 14.67 -3.72
N PHE A 62 2.95 13.61 -4.04
CA PHE A 62 3.47 12.44 -4.71
C PHE A 62 2.54 12.01 -5.84
N ALA A 63 3.13 11.65 -6.95
CA ALA A 63 2.44 11.06 -8.10
C ALA A 63 3.20 9.81 -8.56
N SER A 64 2.48 8.76 -8.92
CA SER A 64 3.06 7.59 -9.56
C SER A 64 2.18 7.04 -10.68
N GLY A 65 2.83 6.40 -11.64
CA GLY A 65 2.20 5.62 -12.69
C GLY A 65 2.93 4.29 -12.83
N ARG A 66 2.18 3.18 -12.78
CA ARG A 66 2.73 1.84 -12.88
C ARG A 66 1.99 1.04 -13.94
N MET A 67 2.75 0.37 -14.79
CA MET A 67 2.28 -0.59 -15.77
C MET A 67 2.90 -1.95 -15.42
N GLN A 68 2.06 -2.90 -15.01
CA GLN A 68 2.48 -4.25 -14.69
C GLN A 68 2.44 -5.13 -15.94
N TRP A 69 3.31 -6.15 -15.99
CA TRP A 69 3.33 -7.19 -17.01
C TRP A 69 3.23 -6.67 -18.44
N ALA A 70 4.15 -5.76 -18.78
CA ALA A 70 4.20 -5.16 -20.11
C ALA A 70 4.20 -6.23 -21.22
N GLY A 71 3.34 -6.04 -22.22
CA GLY A 71 3.13 -6.97 -23.32
C GLY A 71 1.95 -7.93 -23.15
N ILE A 72 1.23 -7.87 -22.02
CA ILE A 72 0.01 -8.64 -21.79
C ILE A 72 -1.20 -7.72 -21.94
N ASP A 73 -2.16 -8.10 -22.78
CA ASP A 73 -3.41 -7.36 -22.94
C ASP A 73 -4.25 -7.43 -21.67
N GLY A 74 -4.80 -6.28 -21.26
CA GLY A 74 -5.54 -6.17 -20.00
C GLY A 74 -4.69 -6.17 -18.74
N ALA A 75 -3.37 -6.12 -18.87
CA ALA A 75 -2.46 -6.08 -17.74
C ALA A 75 -2.75 -4.90 -16.79
N PRO A 76 -2.43 -5.04 -15.48
CA PRO A 76 -2.74 -4.03 -14.50
C PRO A 76 -2.01 -2.70 -14.76
N VAL A 77 -2.77 -1.61 -14.67
CA VAL A 77 -2.26 -0.23 -14.71
C VAL A 77 -2.76 0.51 -13.49
N SER A 78 -1.86 1.15 -12.76
CA SER A 78 -2.22 2.00 -11.63
C SER A 78 -1.66 3.40 -11.75
N GLN A 79 -2.44 4.37 -11.31
CA GLN A 79 -2.05 5.76 -11.17
C GLN A 79 -2.41 6.21 -9.76
N THR A 80 -1.50 6.92 -9.10
CA THR A 80 -1.69 7.35 -7.73
C THR A 80 -1.27 8.80 -7.57
N LEU A 81 -2.08 9.54 -6.85
CA LEU A 81 -1.77 10.87 -6.37
C LEU A 81 -1.91 10.87 -4.86
N SER A 82 -1.00 11.49 -4.15
CA SER A 82 -1.17 11.73 -2.72
C SER A 82 -0.58 13.07 -2.30
N LEU A 83 -1.15 13.60 -1.24
CA LEU A 83 -0.77 14.86 -0.63
C LEU A 83 -0.82 14.70 0.88
N HIS A 84 0.21 15.10 1.59
CA HIS A 84 0.15 15.13 3.04
C HIS A 84 0.98 16.27 3.62
N THR A 85 0.59 16.73 4.81
CA THR A 85 1.28 17.82 5.50
C THR A 85 1.21 17.65 7.01
N LEU A 86 2.17 18.21 7.70
CA LEU A 86 2.15 18.40 9.15
C LEU A 86 1.57 19.79 9.45
N LEU A 87 0.61 19.86 10.36
CA LEU A 87 0.05 21.13 10.80
C LEU A 87 1.04 21.87 11.72
N LYS A 88 0.83 23.18 11.88
CA LYS A 88 1.73 24.07 12.65
C LYS A 88 1.95 23.68 14.12
N ASN A 89 1.04 22.89 14.70
CA ASN A 89 1.18 22.37 16.06
C ASN A 89 2.18 21.23 16.21
N ASN A 90 2.74 20.71 15.09
CA ASN A 90 3.67 19.58 15.01
C ASN A 90 3.14 18.24 15.57
N HIS A 91 1.85 18.15 15.89
CA HIS A 91 1.21 16.95 16.42
C HIS A 91 0.20 16.34 15.48
N VAL A 92 -0.30 17.08 14.50
CA VAL A 92 -1.36 16.60 13.61
C VAL A 92 -0.86 16.58 12.18
N GLY A 93 -0.89 15.41 11.57
CA GLY A 93 -0.70 15.19 10.15
C GLY A 93 -2.04 15.00 9.45
N LEU A 94 -2.18 15.60 8.28
CA LEU A 94 -3.31 15.38 7.38
C LEU A 94 -2.80 14.82 6.07
N GLY A 95 -3.54 13.87 5.50
CA GLY A 95 -3.23 13.25 4.23
C GLY A 95 -4.47 13.11 3.36
N PHE A 96 -4.24 13.04 2.06
CA PHE A 96 -5.24 12.76 1.06
C PHE A 96 -4.59 11.91 -0.03
N SER A 97 -5.29 10.88 -0.51
CA SER A 97 -4.83 10.04 -1.61
C SER A 97 -5.95 9.69 -2.56
N GLY A 98 -5.62 9.66 -3.85
CA GLY A 98 -6.47 9.18 -4.91
C GLY A 98 -5.71 8.15 -5.72
N GLN A 99 -6.38 7.04 -6.06
CA GLN A 99 -5.83 5.98 -6.89
C GLN A 99 -6.80 5.62 -8.00
N PHE A 100 -6.25 5.34 -9.16
CA PHE A 100 -6.95 4.71 -10.25
C PHE A 100 -6.24 3.40 -10.57
N PHE A 101 -6.97 2.30 -10.55
CA PHE A 101 -6.45 0.97 -10.83
C PHE A 101 -7.33 0.27 -11.84
N LYS A 102 -6.71 -0.24 -12.92
CA LYS A 102 -7.36 -1.01 -13.96
C LYS A 102 -6.65 -2.35 -14.10
N TYR A 103 -7.41 -3.45 -14.13
CA TYR A 103 -6.90 -4.76 -14.48
C TYR A 103 -7.99 -5.55 -15.23
N GLY A 104 -7.63 -6.13 -16.36
CA GLY A 104 -8.61 -6.76 -17.25
C GLY A 104 -9.74 -5.79 -17.59
N PHE A 105 -10.96 -6.21 -17.28
CA PHE A 105 -12.19 -5.45 -17.49
C PHE A 105 -12.61 -4.62 -16.26
N SER A 106 -11.93 -4.78 -15.13
CA SER A 106 -12.26 -4.10 -13.89
C SER A 106 -11.49 -2.79 -13.73
N ARG A 107 -12.15 -1.78 -13.19
CA ARG A 107 -11.60 -0.46 -12.86
C ARG A 107 -12.01 -0.10 -11.45
N THR A 108 -11.05 0.30 -10.64
CA THR A 108 -11.30 0.78 -9.28
C THR A 108 -10.72 2.18 -9.12
N THR A 109 -11.51 3.09 -8.60
CA THR A 109 -11.08 4.42 -8.19
C THR A 109 -11.24 4.53 -6.69
N SER A 110 -10.14 4.82 -6.00
CA SER A 110 -10.08 4.93 -4.53
C SER A 110 -9.80 6.37 -4.14
N VAL A 111 -10.49 6.86 -3.13
CA VAL A 111 -10.26 8.19 -2.56
C VAL A 111 -10.27 8.07 -1.04
N TYR A 112 -9.17 8.51 -0.41
CA TYR A 112 -8.98 8.40 1.03
C TYR A 112 -8.46 9.68 1.62
N ALA A 113 -8.92 9.98 2.84
CA ALA A 113 -8.40 11.01 3.73
C ALA A 113 -7.77 10.35 4.94
N ASP A 114 -6.60 10.85 5.34
CA ASP A 114 -5.81 10.32 6.45
C ASP A 114 -5.64 11.41 7.52
N TYR A 115 -5.79 11.00 8.77
CA TYR A 115 -5.47 11.80 9.95
C TYR A 115 -4.41 11.08 10.77
N ALA A 116 -3.35 11.76 11.17
CA ALA A 116 -2.32 11.20 12.03
C ALA A 116 -2.08 12.10 13.24
N TYR A 117 -1.93 11.47 14.40
CA TYR A 117 -1.48 12.16 15.62
C TYR A 117 -0.06 11.73 15.97
N HIS A 118 0.82 12.70 16.16
CA HIS A 118 2.24 12.52 16.41
C HIS A 118 2.61 12.80 17.85
N ILE A 119 3.22 11.84 18.50
CA ILE A 119 3.79 11.95 19.85
C ILE A 119 5.31 12.05 19.70
N MET A 120 5.87 13.19 20.07
CA MET A 120 7.32 13.40 20.01
C MET A 120 8.00 12.75 21.23
N LEU A 121 8.93 11.85 21.00
CA LEU A 121 9.69 11.11 22.00
C LEU A 121 11.19 11.48 21.87
N GLY A 122 11.54 12.70 22.26
CA GLY A 122 12.87 13.24 22.07
C GLY A 122 13.18 13.44 20.57
N LYS A 123 14.11 12.63 20.03
CA LYS A 123 14.47 12.64 18.59
C LYS A 123 13.67 11.61 17.75
N SER A 124 12.75 10.90 18.38
CA SER A 124 11.90 9.91 17.74
C SER A 124 10.45 10.38 17.75
N ARG A 125 9.65 9.80 16.89
CA ARG A 125 8.23 10.10 16.73
C ARG A 125 7.41 8.82 16.70
N LEU A 126 6.38 8.76 17.52
CA LEU A 126 5.35 7.75 17.44
C LEU A 126 4.11 8.39 16.83
N SER A 127 3.61 7.82 15.76
CA SER A 127 2.43 8.32 15.04
C SER A 127 1.33 7.28 15.06
N MET A 128 0.10 7.71 15.28
CA MET A 128 -1.11 6.89 15.18
C MET A 128 -2.00 7.49 14.11
N GLY A 129 -2.47 6.69 13.18
CA GLY A 129 -3.22 7.15 12.02
C GLY A 129 -4.60 6.52 11.91
N LEU A 130 -5.52 7.30 11.37
CA LEU A 130 -6.85 6.87 10.96
C LEU A 130 -7.05 7.24 9.51
N ARG A 131 -7.69 6.36 8.75
CA ARG A 131 -8.04 6.54 7.34
C ARG A 131 -9.53 6.39 7.18
N THR A 132 -10.12 7.20 6.34
CA THR A 132 -11.50 7.03 5.87
C THR A 132 -11.59 7.39 4.41
N GLY A 133 -12.47 6.72 3.69
CA GLY A 133 -12.66 6.97 2.27
C GLY A 133 -13.58 5.95 1.64
N PHE A 134 -13.41 5.76 0.35
CA PHE A 134 -14.20 4.79 -0.41
C PHE A 134 -13.44 4.29 -1.62
N ASP A 135 -13.84 3.11 -2.05
CA ASP A 135 -13.50 2.53 -3.35
C ASP A 135 -14.75 2.51 -4.22
N MET A 136 -14.60 2.96 -5.45
CA MET A 136 -15.62 2.84 -6.48
C MET A 136 -15.11 1.88 -7.55
N SER A 137 -15.72 0.71 -7.63
CA SER A 137 -15.33 -0.34 -8.56
C SER A 137 -16.41 -0.56 -9.62
N ASN A 138 -15.97 -0.82 -10.84
CA ASN A 138 -16.82 -1.13 -11.99
C ASN A 138 -16.13 -2.20 -12.84
N THR A 139 -16.92 -3.15 -13.35
CA THR A 139 -16.47 -4.15 -14.32
C THR A 139 -17.26 -3.99 -15.61
N ASP A 140 -16.54 -3.81 -16.72
CA ASP A 140 -17.11 -3.60 -18.06
C ASP A 140 -16.87 -4.84 -18.92
N TYR A 141 -17.90 -5.62 -19.12
CA TYR A 141 -17.85 -6.84 -19.91
C TYR A 141 -18.08 -6.63 -21.42
N SER A 142 -18.32 -5.38 -21.87
CA SER A 142 -18.67 -5.10 -23.26
C SER A 142 -17.60 -5.47 -24.30
N GLY A 143 -16.33 -5.63 -23.85
CA GLY A 143 -15.21 -6.04 -24.69
C GLY A 143 -14.99 -7.56 -24.75
N ILE A 144 -15.83 -8.37 -24.09
CA ILE A 144 -15.65 -9.84 -24.06
C ILE A 144 -16.41 -10.47 -25.24
N VAL A 145 -15.71 -11.30 -26.02
CA VAL A 145 -16.34 -12.12 -27.04
C VAL A 145 -16.93 -13.37 -26.36
N LEU A 146 -18.23 -13.40 -26.22
CA LEU A 146 -18.95 -14.50 -25.56
C LEU A 146 -19.18 -15.66 -26.55
N ILE A 147 -18.95 -16.88 -26.11
CA ILE A 147 -19.35 -18.11 -26.84
C ILE A 147 -20.88 -18.19 -26.87
N ASN A 148 -21.54 -17.84 -25.78
CA ASN A 148 -23.00 -17.69 -25.71
C ASN A 148 -23.35 -16.21 -25.49
N PRO A 149 -23.86 -15.50 -26.53
CA PRO A 149 -24.21 -14.08 -26.43
C PRO A 149 -25.32 -13.78 -25.41
N ASN A 150 -26.09 -14.78 -25.01
CA ASN A 150 -27.22 -14.65 -24.08
C ASN A 150 -26.86 -15.13 -22.65
N ASP A 151 -25.59 -15.24 -22.30
CA ASP A 151 -25.19 -15.60 -20.95
C ASP A 151 -25.56 -14.46 -19.98
N PRO A 152 -26.50 -14.67 -19.05
CA PRO A 152 -27.00 -13.62 -18.15
C PRO A 152 -25.92 -12.99 -17.27
N VAL A 153 -24.82 -13.70 -17.00
CA VAL A 153 -23.70 -13.16 -16.21
C VAL A 153 -23.01 -11.99 -16.91
N PHE A 154 -23.01 -11.96 -18.24
CA PHE A 154 -22.29 -10.98 -19.05
C PHE A 154 -23.20 -9.99 -19.78
N ILE A 155 -24.54 -10.18 -19.73
CA ILE A 155 -25.49 -9.31 -20.45
C ILE A 155 -25.55 -7.90 -19.84
N SER A 156 -25.30 -7.76 -18.56
CA SER A 156 -25.31 -6.47 -17.89
C SER A 156 -23.92 -6.08 -17.42
N ASN A 157 -23.45 -4.91 -17.85
CA ASN A 157 -22.32 -4.29 -17.17
C ASN A 157 -22.67 -4.11 -15.69
N ASP A 158 -21.77 -4.51 -14.82
CA ASP A 158 -21.97 -4.29 -13.40
C ASP A 158 -22.12 -2.79 -13.12
N LYS A 159 -23.15 -2.42 -12.36
CA LYS A 159 -23.27 -1.06 -11.87
C LYS A 159 -22.05 -0.72 -11.01
N PRO A 160 -21.55 0.53 -11.07
CA PRO A 160 -20.47 0.92 -10.19
C PRO A 160 -20.83 0.69 -8.72
N TYR A 161 -19.95 0.04 -7.99
CA TYR A 161 -20.10 -0.19 -6.55
C TYR A 161 -19.40 0.92 -5.79
N PHE A 162 -20.09 1.49 -4.81
CA PHE A 162 -19.52 2.44 -3.86
C PHE A 162 -19.30 1.72 -2.53
N LEU A 163 -18.05 1.56 -2.13
CA LEU A 163 -17.60 0.77 -1.00
C LEU A 163 -16.86 1.66 0.00
N PRO A 164 -17.54 2.27 0.98
CA PRO A 164 -16.90 3.02 2.04
C PRO A 164 -15.88 2.16 2.77
N ASN A 165 -14.77 2.73 3.22
CA ASN A 165 -13.79 2.00 3.99
C ASN A 165 -13.15 2.86 5.07
N VAL A 166 -12.65 2.21 6.09
CA VAL A 166 -11.89 2.81 7.19
C VAL A 166 -10.63 1.99 7.44
N GLY A 167 -9.59 2.65 7.91
CA GLY A 167 -8.32 2.00 8.21
C GLY A 167 -7.63 2.66 9.39
N THR A 168 -6.61 1.99 9.90
CA THR A 168 -5.77 2.52 10.98
C THR A 168 -4.32 2.10 10.80
N GLY A 169 -3.44 2.77 11.53
CA GLY A 169 -2.04 2.39 11.56
C GLY A 169 -1.27 3.05 12.68
N ILE A 170 -0.12 2.47 12.93
CA ILE A 170 0.88 2.98 13.85
C ILE A 170 2.23 3.06 13.12
N TYR A 171 2.97 4.11 13.36
CA TYR A 171 4.27 4.32 12.73
C TYR A 171 5.23 4.95 13.73
N PHE A 172 6.35 4.27 13.98
CA PHE A 172 7.44 4.79 14.78
C PHE A 172 8.61 5.13 13.87
N SER A 173 9.16 6.33 14.01
CA SER A 173 10.33 6.75 13.27
C SER A 173 11.34 7.46 14.16
N SER A 174 12.60 7.24 13.85
CA SER A 174 13.75 7.90 14.44
C SER A 174 14.72 8.33 13.35
N ASN A 175 15.80 9.02 13.70
CA ASN A 175 16.82 9.41 12.71
C ASN A 175 17.52 8.21 12.02
N LYS A 176 17.41 7.01 12.56
CA LYS A 176 18.16 5.83 12.10
C LYS A 176 17.29 4.67 11.63
N PHE A 177 16.05 4.56 12.08
CA PHE A 177 15.16 3.46 11.71
C PHE A 177 13.71 3.85 11.82
N PHE A 178 12.87 3.08 11.16
CA PHE A 178 11.41 3.16 11.26
C PHE A 178 10.81 1.76 11.35
N ILE A 179 9.64 1.69 11.94
CA ILE A 179 8.77 0.52 11.95
C ILE A 179 7.32 0.99 11.89
N GLY A 180 6.51 0.30 11.11
CA GLY A 180 5.10 0.61 10.94
C GLY A 180 4.25 -0.65 10.83
N ALA A 181 3.03 -0.54 11.32
CA ALA A 181 1.98 -1.53 11.13
C ALA A 181 0.69 -0.80 10.77
N ALA A 182 -0.07 -1.32 9.82
CA ALA A 182 -1.32 -0.73 9.40
C ALA A 182 -2.30 -1.78 8.88
N VAL A 183 -3.57 -1.45 9.01
CA VAL A 183 -4.68 -2.07 8.27
C VAL A 183 -5.32 -0.94 7.48
N PRO A 184 -4.99 -0.78 6.20
CA PRO A 184 -5.43 0.37 5.40
C PRO A 184 -6.91 0.33 5.05
N ALA A 185 -7.53 -0.86 5.08
CA ALA A 185 -8.93 -1.08 4.80
C ALA A 185 -9.45 -2.24 5.65
N PHE A 186 -10.44 -1.98 6.50
CA PHE A 186 -11.03 -2.97 7.38
C PHE A 186 -12.30 -3.61 6.83
N LEU A 187 -13.04 -2.85 6.00
CA LEU A 187 -14.37 -3.27 5.61
C LEU A 187 -14.31 -4.14 4.38
N SER A 188 -14.93 -5.30 4.45
CA SER A 188 -15.14 -6.19 3.31
C SER A 188 -16.63 -6.26 2.93
N TYR A 189 -16.91 -6.64 1.70
CA TYR A 189 -18.25 -6.60 1.12
C TYR A 189 -18.56 -7.90 0.39
N LEU A 190 -19.81 -8.32 0.45
CA LEU A 190 -20.37 -9.45 -0.28
C LEU A 190 -21.29 -8.93 -1.38
N LYS A 191 -21.26 -9.58 -2.53
CA LYS A 191 -22.17 -9.37 -3.64
C LYS A 191 -23.09 -10.57 -3.78
N SER A 192 -24.39 -10.33 -3.80
CA SER A 192 -25.42 -11.32 -4.12
C SER A 192 -25.47 -11.59 -5.63
N SER A 193 -26.00 -12.72 -6.04
CA SER A 193 -26.35 -13.03 -7.43
C SER A 193 -27.33 -12.03 -8.04
N SER A 194 -28.17 -11.37 -7.23
CA SER A 194 -29.04 -10.27 -7.65
C SER A 194 -28.31 -8.93 -7.87
N GLY A 195 -27.01 -8.85 -7.54
CA GLY A 195 -26.21 -7.63 -7.65
C GLY A 195 -26.29 -6.70 -6.43
N GLU A 196 -27.00 -7.07 -5.37
CA GLU A 196 -27.03 -6.34 -4.11
C GLU A 196 -25.71 -6.50 -3.36
N ILE A 197 -25.23 -5.40 -2.78
CA ILE A 197 -24.02 -5.37 -1.96
C ILE A 197 -24.43 -5.27 -0.51
N SER A 198 -23.93 -6.19 0.28
CA SER A 198 -24.06 -6.19 1.72
C SER A 198 -22.69 -6.04 2.38
N PHE A 199 -22.68 -5.42 3.55
CA PHE A 199 -21.50 -5.35 4.37
C PHE A 199 -21.20 -6.75 4.94
N ASP A 200 -19.94 -7.20 4.73
CA ASP A 200 -19.42 -8.37 5.42
C ASP A 200 -18.76 -7.93 6.74
N THR A 201 -18.53 -8.88 7.61
CA THR A 201 -17.83 -8.60 8.87
C THR A 201 -16.35 -8.30 8.64
N PHE A 202 -15.64 -7.77 9.65
CA PHE A 202 -14.20 -7.51 9.68
C PHE A 202 -13.34 -8.80 9.55
N THR A 203 -13.71 -9.70 8.65
CA THR A 203 -13.08 -11.03 8.53
C THR A 203 -11.99 -11.10 7.47
N SER A 204 -11.91 -10.08 6.61
CA SER A 204 -10.99 -10.10 5.48
C SER A 204 -10.34 -8.74 5.31
N PHE A 205 -9.13 -8.59 5.84
CA PHE A 205 -8.31 -7.39 5.70
C PHE A 205 -6.82 -7.75 5.65
N ASP A 206 -6.02 -6.86 5.08
CA ASP A 206 -4.58 -7.04 5.02
C ASP A 206 -3.89 -6.27 6.15
N VAL A 207 -2.97 -6.93 6.83
CA VAL A 207 -2.07 -6.29 7.80
C VAL A 207 -0.75 -6.00 7.10
N LEU A 208 -0.45 -4.71 6.95
CA LEU A 208 0.77 -4.26 6.32
C LEU A 208 1.82 -3.90 7.36
N LEU A 209 2.99 -4.55 7.28
CA LEU A 209 4.11 -4.27 8.18
C LEU A 209 5.27 -3.69 7.37
N THR A 210 5.90 -2.65 7.90
CA THR A 210 7.07 -2.02 7.29
C THR A 210 8.14 -1.82 8.34
N ALA A 211 9.39 -2.06 7.99
CA ALA A 211 10.52 -1.69 8.81
C ALA A 211 11.73 -1.35 7.94
N GLY A 212 12.60 -0.49 8.42
CA GLY A 212 13.84 -0.16 7.74
C GLY A 212 14.78 0.67 8.60
N ALA A 213 16.02 0.71 8.16
CA ALA A 213 17.09 1.43 8.86
C ALA A 213 17.91 2.27 7.88
N LEU A 214 18.50 3.34 8.38
CA LEU A 214 19.48 4.16 7.66
C LEU A 214 20.85 3.99 8.29
N ILE A 215 21.76 3.43 7.53
CA ILE A 215 23.15 3.18 7.93
C ILE A 215 24.01 4.20 7.17
N SER A 216 24.62 5.13 7.89
CA SER A 216 25.49 6.16 7.31
C SER A 216 26.95 5.79 7.47
N PHE A 217 27.61 5.50 6.36
CA PHE A 217 29.06 5.23 6.35
C PHE A 217 29.87 6.52 6.21
N SER A 218 29.36 7.44 5.42
CA SER A 218 29.93 8.78 5.26
C SER A 218 28.82 9.78 4.89
N PRO A 219 29.09 11.08 4.89
CA PRO A 219 28.14 12.08 4.37
C PRO A 219 27.73 11.84 2.92
N ALA A 220 28.61 11.20 2.12
CA ALA A 220 28.38 10.92 0.71
C ALA A 220 27.76 9.57 0.44
N PHE A 221 27.75 8.63 1.40
CA PHE A 221 27.30 7.27 1.18
C PHE A 221 26.50 6.72 2.37
N ARG A 222 25.26 6.33 2.09
CA ARG A 222 24.35 5.71 3.04
C ARG A 222 23.66 4.51 2.42
N ILE A 223 23.26 3.57 3.26
CA ILE A 223 22.49 2.39 2.87
C ILE A 223 21.18 2.40 3.66
N LYS A 224 20.07 2.15 2.96
CA LYS A 224 18.74 2.04 3.57
C LYS A 224 18.14 0.66 3.26
N PRO A 225 18.44 -0.38 4.05
CA PRO A 225 17.71 -1.63 4.01
C PRO A 225 16.31 -1.46 4.58
N SER A 226 15.35 -2.17 4.01
CA SER A 226 13.96 -2.18 4.48
C SER A 226 13.24 -3.45 4.08
N VAL A 227 12.16 -3.74 4.80
CA VAL A 227 11.27 -4.86 4.54
C VAL A 227 9.83 -4.38 4.54
N PHE A 228 9.03 -5.04 3.71
CA PHE A 228 7.59 -4.88 3.67
C PHE A 228 6.97 -6.27 3.72
N VAL A 229 5.95 -6.42 4.55
CA VAL A 229 5.16 -7.64 4.66
C VAL A 229 3.71 -7.27 4.51
N ASP A 230 3.03 -7.97 3.63
CA ASP A 230 1.60 -7.92 3.47
C ASP A 230 1.04 -9.27 3.89
N TYR A 231 0.34 -9.25 5.01
CA TYR A 231 -0.26 -10.42 5.62
C TYR A 231 -1.78 -10.35 5.47
N PRO A 232 -2.36 -11.08 4.49
CA PRO A 232 -3.79 -11.17 4.36
C PRO A 232 -4.37 -11.95 5.54
N PHE A 233 -5.31 -11.32 6.25
CA PHE A 233 -6.02 -11.94 7.37
C PHE A 233 -7.20 -12.76 6.83
N GLN A 234 -6.88 -13.77 6.01
CA GLN A 234 -7.83 -14.75 5.46
C GLN A 234 -7.24 -16.14 5.55
N GLU A 235 -8.08 -17.17 5.60
CA GLU A 235 -7.61 -18.58 5.67
C GLU A 235 -6.83 -19.04 4.43
N SER A 236 -6.96 -18.37 3.29
CA SER A 236 -6.34 -18.74 2.01
C SER A 236 -5.43 -17.67 1.39
N GLY A 237 -5.03 -16.66 2.15
CA GLY A 237 -4.18 -15.59 1.65
C GLY A 237 -2.69 -15.92 1.74
N ASP A 238 -1.96 -15.67 0.66
CA ASP A 238 -0.50 -15.84 0.64
C ASP A 238 0.19 -14.60 1.19
N VAL A 239 1.13 -14.80 2.14
CA VAL A 239 1.93 -13.72 2.70
C VAL A 239 2.92 -13.20 1.66
N ARG A 240 2.84 -11.92 1.34
CA ARG A 240 3.81 -11.25 0.46
C ARG A 240 4.93 -10.63 1.27
N PHE A 241 6.14 -10.89 0.87
CA PHE A 241 7.34 -10.41 1.53
C PHE A 241 8.27 -9.75 0.53
N ASP A 242 8.62 -8.49 0.77
CA ASP A 242 9.50 -7.68 -0.07
C ASP A 242 10.71 -7.22 0.74
N MET A 243 11.91 -7.54 0.26
CA MET A 243 13.19 -7.08 0.82
C MET A 243 13.78 -6.03 -0.10
N ASN A 244 14.05 -4.86 0.44
CA ASN A 244 14.57 -3.73 -0.33
C ASN A 244 15.86 -3.21 0.28
N CYS A 245 16.80 -2.79 -0.58
CA CYS A 245 18.01 -2.11 -0.16
C CYS A 245 18.30 -0.94 -1.12
N ASN A 246 18.36 0.28 -0.59
CA ASN A 246 18.72 1.47 -1.35
C ASN A 246 20.10 1.96 -0.94
N PHE A 247 20.94 2.23 -1.93
CA PHE A 247 22.24 2.91 -1.82
C PHE A 247 22.03 4.38 -2.16
N ILE A 248 22.35 5.27 -1.23
CA ILE A 248 22.16 6.72 -1.35
C ILE A 248 23.52 7.37 -1.51
N LEU A 249 23.73 8.00 -2.66
CA LEU A 249 24.98 8.63 -3.06
C LEU A 249 24.80 10.14 -3.11
N PHE A 250 25.59 10.87 -2.32
CA PHE A 250 25.64 12.35 -2.28
C PHE A 250 24.28 13.01 -2.05
N ASP A 251 23.31 12.32 -1.41
CA ASP A 251 21.91 12.75 -1.26
C ASP A 251 21.20 13.07 -2.59
N PHE A 252 21.83 12.76 -3.70
CA PHE A 252 21.38 13.06 -5.06
C PHE A 252 20.89 11.79 -5.78
N LEU A 253 21.67 10.73 -5.76
CA LEU A 253 21.39 9.50 -6.51
C LEU A 253 21.06 8.36 -5.56
N TRP A 254 19.92 7.70 -5.78
CA TRP A 254 19.50 6.51 -5.05
C TRP A 254 19.42 5.34 -6.00
N LEU A 255 20.18 4.31 -5.71
CA LEU A 255 20.17 3.04 -6.46
C LEU A 255 19.60 1.97 -5.53
N GLY A 256 18.51 1.38 -5.91
CA GLY A 256 17.81 0.39 -5.11
C GLY A 256 17.70 -0.96 -5.82
N ALA A 257 17.69 -2.00 -5.01
CA ALA A 257 17.29 -3.34 -5.44
C ALA A 257 16.27 -3.90 -4.44
N SER A 258 15.27 -4.60 -4.96
CA SER A 258 14.27 -5.30 -4.15
C SER A 258 14.08 -6.72 -4.67
N TRP A 259 13.73 -7.62 -3.76
CA TRP A 259 13.35 -8.99 -4.08
C TRP A 259 12.00 -9.31 -3.43
N ARG A 260 10.99 -9.62 -4.25
CA ARG A 260 9.69 -10.10 -3.81
C ARG A 260 9.67 -11.60 -3.85
N ILE A 261 9.65 -12.20 -2.67
CA ILE A 261 9.87 -13.63 -2.51
C ILE A 261 8.74 -14.43 -3.13
N TYR A 262 7.49 -14.08 -2.83
CA TYR A 262 6.32 -14.84 -3.30
C TYR A 262 6.12 -14.75 -4.81
N GLU A 263 6.30 -13.55 -5.37
CA GLU A 263 6.10 -13.30 -6.81
C GLU A 263 7.33 -13.68 -7.66
N GLU A 264 8.47 -14.02 -7.01
CA GLU A 264 9.76 -14.28 -7.67
C GLU A 264 10.16 -13.13 -8.61
N VAL A 265 10.10 -11.89 -8.11
CA VAL A 265 10.38 -10.68 -8.88
C VAL A 265 11.60 -9.96 -8.32
N ALA A 266 12.58 -9.71 -9.20
CA ALA A 266 13.71 -8.81 -8.92
C ALA A 266 13.34 -7.39 -9.37
N VAL A 267 13.56 -6.39 -8.51
CA VAL A 267 13.26 -4.99 -8.83
C VAL A 267 14.54 -4.17 -8.82
N GLY A 268 14.80 -3.46 -9.91
CA GLY A 268 15.81 -2.42 -9.97
C GLY A 268 15.16 -1.05 -9.79
N ILE A 269 15.73 -0.20 -8.94
CA ILE A 269 15.19 1.12 -8.60
C ILE A 269 16.26 2.19 -8.83
N LEU A 270 15.93 3.22 -9.58
CA LEU A 270 16.74 4.41 -9.80
C LEU A 270 15.96 5.65 -9.40
N GLN A 271 16.52 6.49 -8.52
CA GLN A 271 15.88 7.74 -8.12
C GLN A 271 16.90 8.87 -8.09
N ILE A 272 16.45 10.03 -8.48
CA ILE A 272 17.27 11.24 -8.60
C ILE A 272 16.58 12.37 -7.81
N GLN A 273 17.26 12.86 -6.79
CA GLN A 273 16.87 14.05 -6.02
C GLN A 273 17.47 15.29 -6.72
N LEU A 274 16.73 15.85 -7.69
CA LEU A 274 17.22 17.00 -8.49
C LEU A 274 17.45 18.26 -7.67
N THR A 275 16.56 18.52 -6.73
CA THR A 275 16.64 19.62 -5.77
C THR A 275 16.20 19.10 -4.40
N PRO A 276 16.40 19.84 -3.30
CA PRO A 276 15.83 19.45 -2.01
C PRO A 276 14.32 19.17 -2.03
N GLN A 277 13.62 19.71 -3.02
CA GLN A 277 12.16 19.63 -3.15
C GLN A 277 11.69 18.61 -4.18
N ILE A 278 12.47 18.33 -5.23
CA ILE A 278 12.03 17.56 -6.40
C ILE A 278 12.78 16.23 -6.47
N MET A 279 12.04 15.15 -6.51
CA MET A 279 12.55 13.80 -6.75
C MET A 279 11.79 13.14 -7.90
N PHE A 280 12.55 12.50 -8.79
CA PHE A 280 12.05 11.55 -9.78
C PHE A 280 12.57 10.17 -9.48
N GLY A 281 11.75 9.16 -9.77
CA GLY A 281 12.17 7.78 -9.65
C GLY A 281 11.60 6.92 -10.77
N TYR A 282 12.34 5.88 -11.09
CA TYR A 282 11.93 4.83 -12.01
C TYR A 282 12.28 3.48 -11.40
N SER A 283 11.38 2.51 -11.53
CA SER A 283 11.69 1.13 -11.22
C SER A 283 11.28 0.19 -12.35
N TYR A 284 12.04 -0.87 -12.45
CA TYR A 284 11.78 -1.97 -13.37
C TYR A 284 11.72 -3.27 -12.60
N ASP A 285 10.62 -3.98 -12.73
CA ASP A 285 10.41 -5.28 -12.11
C ASP A 285 10.68 -6.38 -13.15
N TYR A 286 11.70 -7.18 -12.90
CA TYR A 286 12.05 -8.33 -13.72
C TYR A 286 11.42 -9.60 -13.11
N PRO A 287 10.46 -10.23 -13.79
CA PRO A 287 9.88 -11.49 -13.34
C PRO A 287 10.93 -12.62 -13.53
N ALA A 288 11.38 -13.22 -12.43
CA ALA A 288 12.32 -14.33 -12.45
C ALA A 288 11.62 -15.70 -12.47
N GLY A 289 10.35 -15.75 -12.03
CA GLY A 289 9.52 -16.95 -12.00
C GLY A 289 8.81 -17.25 -13.33
N LYS A 290 7.74 -18.03 -13.23
CA LYS A 290 6.94 -18.50 -14.40
C LYS A 290 6.41 -17.35 -15.28
N MET A 291 6.18 -16.17 -14.70
CA MET A 291 5.70 -14.98 -15.43
C MET A 291 6.72 -14.43 -16.42
N SER A 292 8.02 -14.79 -16.32
CA SER A 292 9.06 -14.36 -17.26
C SER A 292 8.81 -14.80 -18.71
N THR A 293 8.04 -15.89 -18.89
CA THR A 293 7.70 -16.40 -20.23
C THR A 293 6.63 -15.53 -20.92
N TYR A 294 5.79 -14.86 -20.15
CA TYR A 294 4.60 -14.15 -20.66
C TYR A 294 4.75 -12.64 -20.61
N SER A 295 5.51 -12.10 -19.66
CA SER A 295 5.63 -10.68 -19.40
C SER A 295 7.04 -10.16 -19.65
N LYS A 296 7.12 -8.95 -20.21
CA LYS A 296 8.37 -8.19 -20.37
C LYS A 296 8.72 -7.38 -19.12
N GLY A 297 8.14 -7.73 -17.95
CA GLY A 297 8.35 -7.03 -16.71
C GLY A 297 7.34 -5.92 -16.44
N SER A 298 7.59 -5.13 -15.39
CA SER A 298 6.71 -4.02 -15.01
C SER A 298 7.52 -2.73 -14.85
N HIS A 299 6.91 -1.62 -15.14
CA HIS A 299 7.52 -0.29 -15.09
C HIS A 299 6.75 0.59 -14.12
N GLU A 300 7.47 1.34 -13.28
CA GLU A 300 6.87 2.33 -12.39
C GLU A 300 7.68 3.63 -12.42
N ILE A 301 6.99 4.74 -12.59
CA ILE A 301 7.57 6.08 -12.56
C ILE A 301 6.96 6.81 -11.37
N ILE A 302 7.79 7.53 -10.62
CA ILE A 302 7.35 8.38 -9.52
C ILE A 302 7.84 9.82 -9.68
N PHE A 303 7.05 10.71 -9.15
CA PHE A 303 7.38 12.12 -8.97
C PHE A 303 6.99 12.54 -7.56
N ARG A 304 7.88 13.25 -6.87
CA ARG A 304 7.62 13.84 -5.55
C ARG A 304 8.03 15.31 -5.54
N TYR A 305 7.17 16.12 -4.95
CA TYR A 305 7.44 17.54 -4.72
C TYR A 305 7.13 17.94 -3.28
N GLU A 306 8.07 18.60 -2.61
CA GLU A 306 7.95 19.08 -1.23
C GLU A 306 7.90 20.60 -1.22
N PHE A 307 6.73 21.16 -0.89
CA PHE A 307 6.51 22.60 -0.84
C PHE A 307 7.14 23.21 0.42
N GLY A 308 7.86 24.31 0.28
CA GLY A 308 8.38 25.06 1.42
C GLY A 308 9.40 24.31 2.29
N TYR A 309 10.03 23.27 1.76
CA TYR A 309 11.05 22.49 2.45
C TYR A 309 12.20 23.39 2.91
N LYS A 310 12.37 23.55 4.22
CA LYS A 310 13.54 24.21 4.79
C LYS A 310 14.63 23.17 5.01
N VAL A 311 15.82 23.42 4.48
CA VAL A 311 16.99 22.51 4.57
C VAL A 311 17.40 22.20 6.02
N SER A 312 16.88 22.94 6.99
CA SER A 312 17.14 22.78 8.43
C SER A 312 16.33 21.66 9.11
N ALA A 313 15.40 21.00 8.40
CA ALA A 313 14.66 19.90 8.97
C ALA A 313 15.59 18.71 9.19
N THR A 314 15.69 18.27 10.44
CA THR A 314 16.56 17.17 10.85
C THR A 314 16.01 15.87 10.25
N ASN A 315 16.46 15.55 9.04
CA ASN A 315 16.34 14.25 8.39
C ASN A 315 14.94 13.72 7.96
N PRO A 316 13.95 14.51 7.54
CA PRO A 316 12.70 13.98 7.00
C PRO A 316 12.85 13.38 5.59
N ARG A 317 14.04 13.45 4.98
CA ARG A 317 14.26 12.98 3.60
C ARG A 317 14.26 11.47 3.47
N TYR A 318 14.61 10.74 4.51
CA TYR A 318 14.88 9.29 4.41
C TYR A 318 13.72 8.41 4.88
N PHE A 319 12.79 8.94 5.69
CA PHE A 319 11.66 8.18 6.24
C PHE A 319 10.33 8.88 6.04
#